data_487ba99375ba0f71461557630e828b1a
#
_entry.id   487ba99375ba0f71461557630e828b1a
#
_cell.length_a   1.000
_cell.length_b   1.000
_cell.length_c   1.000
_cell.angle_alpha   90.00
_cell.angle_beta   90.00
_cell.angle_gamma   90.00
#
_symmetry.space_group_name_H-M   'P 1'
#
loop_
_entity.id
_entity.type
_entity.pdbx_description
1 polymer ?
#
loop_
_entity_poly.entity_id
_entity_poly.type
_entity_poly.pdbx_seq_one_letter_code
_entity_poly.pdbx_strand_id
1 'polypeptide(L)'
;MGKEKTHVSLVVIGHVDSGKSTSTGHLIYKCGGIDKRTIEKFEKEADEMGKSSFKYAWVLDKLKAERERGITIDIALWKFESEKSVFTIIDAPGHRDFIKNMITGTSQADVAILMIASPSGEFESGWSKEGQTREHALLAFTMGVKQMICCCNKMDSADYSESRYMEIKAEVSTYLKQVGYKIETVPFIPISGWVGDNMLEHSENMPWYKGQFLLEALDAIKPPKRPVLKPLRLPLQDVYKISGIGT
;
A
#
# COMPACT_ATOMS: atom_id res chain seq x y z
N MET A 1 12.44 -1.04 -31.13
CA MET A 1 12.41 -0.05 -30.05
C MET A 1 11.29 -0.46 -29.10
N GLY A 2 11.61 -0.94 -27.89
CA GLY A 2 10.59 -1.27 -26.89
C GLY A 2 9.87 0.03 -26.50
N LYS A 3 8.54 -0.03 -26.34
CA LYS A 3 7.78 1.10 -25.78
C LYS A 3 8.35 1.39 -24.39
N GLU A 4 8.75 2.63 -24.14
CA GLU A 4 9.18 3.10 -22.83
C GLU A 4 8.00 2.90 -21.85
N LYS A 5 8.21 2.09 -20.80
CA LYS A 5 7.18 1.81 -19.80
C LYS A 5 6.87 3.09 -19.03
N THR A 6 5.60 3.30 -18.75
CA THR A 6 5.18 4.44 -17.93
C THR A 6 5.58 4.25 -16.49
N HIS A 7 6.19 5.27 -15.89
CA HIS A 7 6.54 5.28 -14.46
C HIS A 7 5.40 5.85 -13.62
N VAL A 8 5.00 5.12 -12.57
CA VAL A 8 3.92 5.49 -11.63
C VAL A 8 4.43 5.32 -10.19
N SER A 9 4.24 6.34 -9.37
CA SER A 9 4.54 6.29 -7.94
C SER A 9 3.27 5.95 -7.15
N LEU A 10 3.35 4.89 -6.33
CA LEU A 10 2.25 4.36 -5.53
C LEU A 10 2.56 4.58 -4.06
N VAL A 11 1.64 5.18 -3.29
CA VAL A 11 1.74 5.18 -1.83
C VAL A 11 0.77 4.15 -1.24
N VAL A 12 1.23 3.36 -0.28
CA VAL A 12 0.39 2.41 0.46
C VAL A 12 0.05 3.03 1.81
N ILE A 13 -1.23 3.23 2.05
CA ILE A 13 -1.78 3.91 3.22
C ILE A 13 -2.85 3.04 3.92
N GLY A 14 -3.13 3.32 5.17
CA GLY A 14 -4.12 2.58 5.97
C GLY A 14 -3.69 2.50 7.42
N HIS A 15 -4.56 1.96 8.25
CA HIS A 15 -4.34 1.81 9.69
C HIS A 15 -3.12 0.92 9.99
N VAL A 16 -2.59 1.01 11.22
CA VAL A 16 -1.63 0.04 11.76
C VAL A 16 -2.25 -1.37 11.66
N ASP A 17 -1.42 -2.36 11.40
CA ASP A 17 -1.81 -3.77 11.26
C ASP A 17 -2.81 -4.09 10.14
N SER A 18 -3.15 -3.15 9.25
CA SER A 18 -3.97 -3.45 8.07
C SER A 18 -3.26 -4.32 7.01
N GLY A 19 -1.99 -4.66 7.22
CA GLY A 19 -1.19 -5.52 6.36
C GLY A 19 -0.55 -4.81 5.18
N LYS A 20 -0.28 -3.49 5.28
CA LYS A 20 0.39 -2.69 4.25
C LYS A 20 1.70 -3.31 3.80
N SER A 21 2.69 -3.35 4.68
CA SER A 21 4.04 -3.83 4.37
C SER A 21 4.05 -5.31 3.96
N THR A 22 3.20 -6.14 4.58
CA THR A 22 3.04 -7.57 4.21
C THR A 22 2.55 -7.72 2.78
N SER A 23 1.44 -7.07 2.43
CA SER A 23 0.86 -7.15 1.08
C SER A 23 1.80 -6.58 0.02
N THR A 24 2.44 -5.45 0.35
CA THR A 24 3.40 -4.78 -0.55
C THR A 24 4.63 -5.64 -0.78
N GLY A 25 5.22 -6.19 0.28
CA GLY A 25 6.39 -7.08 0.17
C GLY A 25 6.07 -8.36 -0.59
N HIS A 26 4.89 -8.94 -0.39
CA HIS A 26 4.43 -10.10 -1.15
C HIS A 26 4.23 -9.77 -2.63
N LEU A 27 3.62 -8.62 -2.96
CA LEU A 27 3.47 -8.14 -4.34
C LEU A 27 4.84 -7.98 -5.02
N ILE A 28 5.80 -7.33 -4.36
CA ILE A 28 7.16 -7.14 -4.86
C ILE A 28 7.83 -8.48 -5.13
N TYR A 29 7.71 -9.43 -4.20
CA TYR A 29 8.27 -10.77 -4.35
C TYR A 29 7.66 -11.51 -5.55
N LYS A 30 6.35 -11.52 -5.68
CA LYS A 30 5.62 -12.16 -6.77
C LYS A 30 5.93 -11.54 -8.14
N CYS A 31 6.18 -10.23 -8.20
CA CYS A 31 6.59 -9.52 -9.41
C CYS A 31 8.11 -9.65 -9.71
N GLY A 32 8.84 -10.49 -8.98
CA GLY A 32 10.26 -10.74 -9.23
C GLY A 32 11.20 -9.61 -8.77
N GLY A 33 10.71 -8.65 -7.99
CA GLY A 33 11.51 -7.55 -7.44
C GLY A 33 12.46 -7.97 -6.31
N ILE A 34 12.31 -9.21 -5.80
CA ILE A 34 13.15 -9.82 -4.77
C ILE A 34 13.40 -11.28 -5.08
N ASP A 35 14.60 -11.74 -4.82
CA ASP A 35 14.96 -13.15 -5.00
C ASP A 35 14.44 -14.04 -3.84
N LYS A 36 14.22 -15.31 -4.17
CA LYS A 36 13.70 -16.29 -3.23
C LYS A 36 14.60 -16.51 -2.01
N ARG A 37 15.92 -16.42 -2.19
CA ARG A 37 16.89 -16.64 -1.10
C ARG A 37 16.78 -15.55 -0.04
N THR A 38 16.51 -14.31 -0.46
CA THR A 38 16.30 -13.17 0.46
C THR A 38 15.03 -13.38 1.29
N ILE A 39 13.94 -13.87 0.68
CA ILE A 39 12.70 -14.19 1.42
C ILE A 39 12.93 -15.36 2.40
N GLU A 40 13.60 -16.42 1.97
CA GLU A 40 13.94 -17.57 2.84
C GLU A 40 14.82 -17.14 4.04
N LYS A 41 15.72 -16.17 3.83
CA LYS A 41 16.52 -15.58 4.92
C LYS A 41 15.62 -14.84 5.90
N PHE A 42 14.72 -13.97 5.41
CA PHE A 42 13.79 -13.23 6.27
C PHE A 42 12.82 -14.17 7.01
N GLU A 43 12.40 -15.26 6.38
CA GLU A 43 11.56 -16.27 7.02
C GLU A 43 12.28 -16.90 8.22
N LYS A 44 13.54 -17.32 8.06
CA LYS A 44 14.33 -17.88 9.17
C LYS A 44 14.54 -16.87 10.30
N GLU A 45 14.94 -15.64 9.96
CA GLU A 45 15.13 -14.58 10.95
C GLU A 45 13.82 -14.25 11.68
N ALA A 46 12.67 -14.25 10.97
CA ALA A 46 11.36 -14.00 11.54
C ALA A 46 10.93 -15.16 12.47
N ASP A 47 11.19 -16.41 12.10
CA ASP A 47 10.91 -17.57 12.93
C ASP A 47 11.73 -17.55 14.22
N GLU A 48 13.02 -17.21 14.15
CA GLU A 48 13.90 -17.06 15.33
C GLU A 48 13.40 -16.00 16.31
N MET A 49 12.73 -14.95 15.79
CA MET A 49 12.12 -13.88 16.61
C MET A 49 10.65 -14.15 17.01
N GLY A 50 10.08 -15.32 16.66
CA GLY A 50 8.69 -15.65 16.91
C GLY A 50 7.69 -14.82 16.12
N LYS A 51 8.10 -14.30 14.94
CA LYS A 51 7.34 -13.40 14.06
C LYS A 51 7.21 -13.93 12.63
N SER A 52 6.93 -15.19 12.45
CA SER A 52 6.86 -15.90 11.15
C SER A 52 5.98 -15.18 10.11
N SER A 53 4.93 -14.49 10.55
CA SER A 53 4.02 -13.74 9.68
C SER A 53 4.63 -12.46 9.08
N PHE A 54 5.82 -12.05 9.48
CA PHE A 54 6.44 -10.80 9.04
C PHE A 54 7.45 -10.95 7.89
N LYS A 55 7.67 -12.15 7.36
CA LYS A 55 8.68 -12.40 6.32
C LYS A 55 8.56 -11.47 5.09
N TYR A 56 7.34 -11.16 4.67
CA TYR A 56 7.11 -10.22 3.57
C TYR A 56 7.23 -8.76 4.00
N ALA A 57 6.78 -8.42 5.22
CA ALA A 57 6.93 -7.05 5.74
C ALA A 57 8.41 -6.65 5.84
N TRP A 58 9.28 -7.58 6.20
CA TRP A 58 10.72 -7.33 6.35
C TRP A 58 11.45 -7.01 5.05
N VAL A 59 10.80 -7.20 3.91
CA VAL A 59 11.27 -6.68 2.62
C VAL A 59 11.39 -5.16 2.67
N LEU A 60 10.45 -4.51 3.32
CA LEU A 60 10.34 -3.05 3.41
C LEU A 60 10.88 -2.51 4.73
N ASP A 61 10.70 -3.24 5.84
CA ASP A 61 11.18 -2.88 7.17
C ASP A 61 12.70 -3.04 7.27
N LYS A 62 13.42 -1.98 6.92
CA LYS A 62 14.90 -1.98 6.87
C LYS A 62 15.54 -1.72 8.23
N LEU A 63 14.83 -1.01 9.11
CA LEU A 63 15.37 -0.65 10.43
C LEU A 63 15.16 -1.80 11.42
N LYS A 64 16.18 -2.05 12.27
CA LYS A 64 16.06 -3.03 13.35
C LYS A 64 14.88 -2.71 14.27
N ALA A 65 14.67 -1.42 14.58
CA ALA A 65 13.57 -0.97 15.41
C ALA A 65 12.18 -1.25 14.79
N GLU A 66 12.05 -1.21 13.46
CA GLU A 66 10.82 -1.58 12.75
C GLU A 66 10.52 -3.07 12.93
N ARG A 67 11.52 -3.93 12.70
CA ARG A 67 11.40 -5.39 12.84
C ARG A 67 11.09 -5.81 14.28
N GLU A 68 11.74 -5.17 15.27
CA GLU A 68 11.50 -5.44 16.70
C GLU A 68 10.10 -5.01 17.14
N ARG A 69 9.62 -3.85 16.67
CA ARG A 69 8.30 -3.31 17.02
C ARG A 69 7.17 -3.86 16.16
N GLY A 70 7.45 -4.29 14.93
CA GLY A 70 6.47 -4.72 13.94
C GLY A 70 5.67 -3.55 13.34
N ILE A 71 6.25 -2.34 13.32
CA ILE A 71 5.63 -1.14 12.75
C ILE A 71 6.61 -0.41 11.86
N THR A 72 6.13 0.12 10.73
CA THR A 72 6.91 0.97 9.85
C THR A 72 7.10 2.34 10.50
N ILE A 73 8.35 2.82 10.55
CA ILE A 73 8.74 4.11 11.13
C ILE A 73 9.07 5.12 10.03
N ASP A 74 9.84 4.70 9.04
CA ASP A 74 10.30 5.54 7.94
C ASP A 74 9.71 5.07 6.62
N ILE A 75 9.83 5.90 5.59
CA ILE A 75 9.35 5.59 4.25
C ILE A 75 10.27 4.57 3.60
N ALA A 76 9.72 3.46 3.14
CA ALA A 76 10.44 2.51 2.31
C ALA A 76 10.06 2.72 0.84
N LEU A 77 11.09 2.80 0.00
CA LEU A 77 10.93 2.89 -1.46
C LEU A 77 11.40 1.59 -2.10
N TRP A 78 10.56 1.04 -2.98
CA TRP A 78 10.91 -0.12 -3.78
C TRP A 78 10.37 0.01 -5.20
N LYS A 79 11.08 -0.57 -6.15
CA LYS A 79 10.66 -0.59 -7.55
C LYS A 79 10.31 -2.01 -7.98
N PHE A 80 9.23 -2.14 -8.71
CA PHE A 80 8.89 -3.36 -9.43
C PHE A 80 8.29 -3.00 -10.80
N GLU A 81 8.20 -3.98 -11.67
CA GLU A 81 7.68 -3.79 -13.02
C GLU A 81 6.54 -4.77 -13.30
N SER A 82 5.54 -4.27 -14.02
CA SER A 82 4.57 -5.08 -14.74
C SER A 82 4.94 -5.14 -16.23
N GLU A 83 4.10 -5.78 -17.02
CA GLU A 83 4.27 -5.76 -18.48
C GLU A 83 4.12 -4.34 -19.06
N LYS A 84 3.29 -3.48 -18.46
CA LYS A 84 2.92 -2.16 -18.98
C LYS A 84 3.65 -1.00 -18.32
N SER A 85 3.97 -1.13 -17.03
CA SER A 85 4.41 0.00 -16.22
C SER A 85 5.60 -0.35 -15.31
N VAL A 86 6.34 0.69 -14.91
CA VAL A 86 7.33 0.63 -13.82
C VAL A 86 6.73 1.33 -12.62
N PHE A 87 6.63 0.63 -11.51
CA PHE A 87 6.06 1.17 -10.28
C PHE A 87 7.15 1.47 -9.26
N THR A 88 7.06 2.63 -8.61
CA THR A 88 7.76 2.89 -7.36
C THR A 88 6.75 2.83 -6.23
N ILE A 89 6.84 1.83 -5.37
CA ILE A 89 6.04 1.75 -4.16
C ILE A 89 6.69 2.59 -3.07
N ILE A 90 5.85 3.35 -2.38
CA ILE A 90 6.16 4.14 -1.19
C ILE A 90 5.35 3.51 -0.06
N ASP A 91 6.00 2.69 0.76
CA ASP A 91 5.36 2.16 1.97
C ASP A 91 5.41 3.23 3.06
N ALA A 92 4.25 3.69 3.48
CA ALA A 92 4.11 4.78 4.43
C ALA A 92 3.70 4.23 5.81
N PRO A 93 4.24 4.83 6.91
CA PRO A 93 3.85 4.46 8.26
C PRO A 93 2.34 4.59 8.48
N GLY A 94 1.75 3.63 9.19
CA GLY A 94 0.34 3.67 9.56
C GLY A 94 0.08 4.32 10.92
N HIS A 95 1.10 4.49 11.74
CA HIS A 95 0.97 5.00 13.10
C HIS A 95 0.97 6.54 13.14
N ARG A 96 0.08 7.12 13.98
CA ARG A 96 -0.08 8.59 14.10
C ARG A 96 1.21 9.33 14.47
N ASP A 97 2.10 8.71 15.23
CA ASP A 97 3.36 9.32 15.64
C ASP A 97 4.28 9.62 14.44
N PHE A 98 4.08 8.92 13.33
CA PHE A 98 4.87 9.06 12.10
C PHE A 98 4.13 9.72 10.96
N ILE A 99 3.08 10.49 11.26
CA ILE A 99 2.24 11.18 10.26
C ILE A 99 3.05 12.09 9.32
N LYS A 100 4.16 12.68 9.80
CA LYS A 100 5.05 13.50 8.97
C LYS A 100 5.67 12.68 7.84
N ASN A 101 6.14 11.47 8.14
CA ASN A 101 6.69 10.56 7.13
C ASN A 101 5.61 10.10 6.16
N MET A 102 4.38 9.85 6.64
CA MET A 102 3.24 9.53 5.80
C MET A 102 2.91 10.69 4.84
N ILE A 103 2.91 11.94 5.31
CA ILE A 103 2.71 13.13 4.47
C ILE A 103 3.79 13.22 3.39
N THR A 104 5.05 13.04 3.77
CA THR A 104 6.19 13.06 2.85
C THR A 104 6.05 12.01 1.76
N GLY A 105 5.72 10.77 2.13
CA GLY A 105 5.49 9.68 1.16
C GLY A 105 4.31 9.98 0.23
N THR A 106 3.19 10.41 0.79
CA THR A 106 1.96 10.67 0.01
C THR A 106 2.15 11.82 -0.97
N SER A 107 2.92 12.85 -0.61
CA SER A 107 3.18 14.01 -1.50
C SER A 107 3.93 13.65 -2.79
N GLN A 108 4.59 12.50 -2.83
CA GLN A 108 5.37 12.02 -3.97
C GLN A 108 4.58 11.03 -4.85
N ALA A 109 3.37 10.66 -4.43
CA ALA A 109 2.60 9.62 -5.07
C ALA A 109 1.64 10.13 -6.16
N ASP A 110 1.49 9.36 -7.20
CA ASP A 110 0.51 9.55 -8.27
C ASP A 110 -0.82 8.85 -7.92
N VAL A 111 -0.76 7.76 -7.16
CA VAL A 111 -1.90 6.89 -6.79
C VAL A 111 -1.73 6.42 -5.36
N ALA A 112 -2.84 6.25 -4.64
CA ALA A 112 -2.86 5.64 -3.32
C ALA A 112 -3.49 4.25 -3.36
N ILE A 113 -2.89 3.31 -2.64
CA ILE A 113 -3.51 2.03 -2.28
C ILE A 113 -3.97 2.16 -0.83
N LEU A 114 -5.28 2.18 -0.61
CA LEU A 114 -5.87 2.20 0.72
C LEU A 114 -6.06 0.76 1.21
N MET A 115 -5.24 0.36 2.18
CA MET A 115 -5.30 -0.97 2.76
C MET A 115 -6.24 -0.98 3.96
N ILE A 116 -7.24 -1.85 3.92
CA ILE A 116 -8.32 -1.96 4.89
C ILE A 116 -8.33 -3.38 5.43
N ALA A 117 -8.21 -3.56 6.74
CA ALA A 117 -8.37 -4.87 7.37
C ALA A 117 -9.85 -5.28 7.36
N SER A 118 -10.15 -6.52 6.93
CA SER A 118 -11.53 -7.02 6.82
C SER A 118 -12.06 -7.74 8.07
N PRO A 119 -11.23 -8.37 8.93
CA PRO A 119 -11.73 -9.06 10.13
C PRO A 119 -12.54 -8.14 11.03
N SER A 120 -13.56 -8.73 11.70
CA SER A 120 -14.36 -8.03 12.70
C SER A 120 -13.47 -7.54 13.84
N GLY A 121 -13.73 -6.32 14.32
CA GLY A 121 -12.90 -5.63 15.32
C GLY A 121 -11.71 -4.87 14.70
N GLU A 122 -11.01 -5.43 13.73
CA GLU A 122 -9.89 -4.75 13.06
C GLU A 122 -10.37 -3.65 12.10
N PHE A 123 -11.42 -3.94 11.31
CA PHE A 123 -12.03 -2.94 10.45
C PHE A 123 -12.57 -1.77 11.27
N GLU A 124 -13.37 -2.04 12.28
CA GLU A 124 -14.00 -1.05 13.13
C GLU A 124 -12.95 -0.17 13.86
N SER A 125 -11.89 -0.77 14.35
CA SER A 125 -10.76 -0.05 14.97
C SER A 125 -10.09 0.89 13.97
N GLY A 126 -9.73 0.40 12.79
CA GLY A 126 -9.06 1.20 11.76
C GLY A 126 -9.95 2.26 11.13
N TRP A 127 -11.27 2.04 11.10
CA TRP A 127 -12.27 2.89 10.46
C TRP A 127 -12.97 3.87 11.40
N SER A 128 -12.80 3.71 12.72
CA SER A 128 -13.35 4.62 13.73
C SER A 128 -12.85 6.07 13.54
N LYS A 129 -13.45 7.00 14.29
CA LYS A 129 -12.98 8.41 14.31
C LYS A 129 -11.52 8.55 14.79
N GLU A 130 -11.08 7.62 15.63
CA GLU A 130 -9.71 7.57 16.16
C GLU A 130 -8.78 6.72 15.28
N GLY A 131 -9.35 5.97 14.34
CA GLY A 131 -8.61 5.13 13.39
C GLY A 131 -7.99 5.94 12.25
N GLN A 132 -6.81 5.54 11.82
CA GLN A 132 -6.03 6.28 10.82
C GLN A 132 -6.50 6.09 9.38
N THR A 133 -7.33 5.08 9.08
CA THR A 133 -7.73 4.78 7.68
C THR A 133 -8.48 5.95 7.04
N ARG A 134 -9.41 6.55 7.77
CA ARG A 134 -10.19 7.72 7.29
C ARG A 134 -9.30 8.95 7.14
N GLU A 135 -8.45 9.20 8.13
CA GLU A 135 -7.51 10.31 8.13
C GLU A 135 -6.54 10.22 6.94
N HIS A 136 -5.98 9.04 6.69
CA HIS A 136 -5.07 8.80 5.58
C HIS A 136 -5.75 9.01 4.21
N ALA A 137 -6.98 8.56 4.05
CA ALA A 137 -7.73 8.77 2.80
C ALA A 137 -8.00 10.28 2.54
N LEU A 138 -8.38 11.03 3.58
CA LEU A 138 -8.56 12.48 3.50
C LEU A 138 -7.24 13.18 3.18
N LEU A 139 -6.17 12.81 3.85
CA LEU A 139 -4.85 13.38 3.66
C LEU A 139 -4.34 13.13 2.23
N ALA A 140 -4.47 11.91 1.71
CA ALA A 140 -4.09 11.58 0.34
C ALA A 140 -4.83 12.47 -0.67
N PHE A 141 -6.15 12.66 -0.50
CA PHE A 141 -6.93 13.55 -1.35
C PHE A 141 -6.46 15.00 -1.28
N THR A 142 -6.19 15.49 -0.08
CA THR A 142 -5.71 16.88 0.18
C THR A 142 -4.33 17.11 -0.43
N MET A 143 -3.45 16.12 -0.37
CA MET A 143 -2.12 16.15 -0.98
C MET A 143 -2.15 16.02 -2.52
N GLY A 144 -3.32 15.87 -3.11
CA GLY A 144 -3.51 15.87 -4.56
C GLY A 144 -3.55 14.49 -5.21
N VAL A 145 -3.51 13.41 -4.44
CA VAL A 145 -3.64 12.04 -4.96
C VAL A 145 -5.11 11.79 -5.31
N LYS A 146 -5.43 11.81 -6.60
CA LYS A 146 -6.81 11.72 -7.10
C LYS A 146 -7.23 10.32 -7.52
N GLN A 147 -6.29 9.42 -7.71
CA GLN A 147 -6.55 8.02 -8.04
C GLN A 147 -6.31 7.16 -6.80
N MET A 148 -7.24 6.26 -6.52
CA MET A 148 -7.16 5.38 -5.36
C MET A 148 -7.61 3.96 -5.73
N ILE A 149 -6.95 2.97 -5.15
CA ILE A 149 -7.36 1.57 -5.16
C ILE A 149 -7.63 1.19 -3.71
N CYS A 150 -8.78 0.62 -3.41
CA CYS A 150 -9.12 0.13 -2.08
C CYS A 150 -8.93 -1.38 -2.02
N CYS A 151 -8.06 -1.85 -1.13
CA CYS A 151 -7.82 -3.26 -0.89
C CYS A 151 -8.45 -3.68 0.45
N CYS A 152 -9.52 -4.50 0.39
CA CYS A 152 -10.08 -5.16 1.56
C CYS A 152 -9.19 -6.38 1.87
N ASN A 153 -8.21 -6.19 2.75
CA ASN A 153 -7.16 -7.15 3.06
C ASN A 153 -7.55 -8.09 4.20
N LYS A 154 -6.78 -9.18 4.35
CA LYS A 154 -6.98 -10.24 5.35
C LYS A 154 -8.31 -10.96 5.15
N MET A 155 -8.71 -11.18 3.89
CA MET A 155 -9.94 -11.95 3.60
C MET A 155 -9.85 -13.40 4.07
N ASP A 156 -8.63 -13.96 4.15
CA ASP A 156 -8.34 -15.25 4.76
C ASP A 156 -8.78 -15.32 6.23
N SER A 157 -8.60 -14.24 6.97
CA SER A 157 -9.01 -14.12 8.38
C SER A 157 -10.47 -13.66 8.56
N ALA A 158 -11.14 -13.35 7.46
CA ALA A 158 -12.56 -12.98 7.40
C ALA A 158 -13.40 -14.05 6.66
N ASP A 159 -12.93 -15.32 6.65
CA ASP A 159 -13.58 -16.47 6.04
C ASP A 159 -13.96 -16.26 4.57
N TYR A 160 -13.21 -15.41 3.85
CA TYR A 160 -13.47 -15.02 2.46
C TYR A 160 -14.91 -14.55 2.20
N SER A 161 -15.53 -13.96 3.22
CA SER A 161 -16.96 -13.60 3.24
C SER A 161 -17.31 -12.48 2.26
N GLU A 162 -18.17 -12.76 1.29
CA GLU A 162 -18.73 -11.77 0.37
C GLU A 162 -19.54 -10.69 1.12
N SER A 163 -20.35 -11.10 2.10
CA SER A 163 -21.18 -10.18 2.88
C SER A 163 -20.32 -9.16 3.64
N ARG A 164 -19.22 -9.61 4.24
CA ARG A 164 -18.28 -8.73 4.92
C ARG A 164 -17.59 -7.74 3.97
N TYR A 165 -17.17 -8.23 2.82
CA TYR A 165 -16.61 -7.37 1.77
C TYR A 165 -17.62 -6.30 1.31
N MET A 166 -18.88 -6.66 1.09
CA MET A 166 -19.92 -5.74 0.66
C MET A 166 -20.25 -4.68 1.71
N GLU A 167 -20.28 -5.05 2.99
CA GLU A 167 -20.43 -4.13 4.12
C GLU A 167 -19.31 -3.08 4.13
N ILE A 168 -18.04 -3.53 4.13
CA ILE A 168 -16.87 -2.65 4.12
C ILE A 168 -16.89 -1.72 2.90
N LYS A 169 -17.15 -2.27 1.72
CA LYS A 169 -17.23 -1.51 0.48
C LYS A 169 -18.28 -0.40 0.53
N ALA A 170 -19.47 -0.68 1.07
CA ALA A 170 -20.53 0.29 1.18
C ALA A 170 -20.15 1.45 2.11
N GLU A 171 -19.60 1.14 3.28
CA GLU A 171 -19.19 2.15 4.26
C GLU A 171 -18.04 3.01 3.77
N VAL A 172 -16.98 2.38 3.24
CA VAL A 172 -15.81 3.07 2.71
C VAL A 172 -16.18 3.93 1.50
N SER A 173 -17.01 3.43 0.58
CA SER A 173 -17.47 4.20 -0.58
C SER A 173 -18.21 5.47 -0.18
N THR A 174 -19.05 5.38 0.85
CA THR A 174 -19.81 6.54 1.38
C THR A 174 -18.85 7.63 1.88
N TYR A 175 -17.83 7.25 2.63
CA TYR A 175 -16.85 8.20 3.13
C TYR A 175 -15.97 8.77 2.01
N LEU A 176 -15.44 7.95 1.12
CA LEU A 176 -14.59 8.41 0.03
C LEU A 176 -15.32 9.40 -0.90
N LYS A 177 -16.64 9.20 -1.10
CA LYS A 177 -17.48 10.15 -1.81
C LYS A 177 -17.55 11.49 -1.09
N GLN A 178 -17.68 11.51 0.25
CA GLN A 178 -17.68 12.74 1.05
C GLN A 178 -16.33 13.46 0.97
N VAL A 179 -15.22 12.72 0.94
CA VAL A 179 -13.85 13.27 0.76
C VAL A 179 -13.69 13.91 -0.63
N GLY A 180 -14.40 13.42 -1.64
CA GLY A 180 -14.37 13.96 -3.01
C GLY A 180 -13.83 13.00 -4.08
N TYR A 181 -13.60 11.74 -3.75
CA TYR A 181 -13.26 10.72 -4.74
C TYR A 181 -14.47 10.34 -5.61
N LYS A 182 -14.22 10.06 -6.88
CA LYS A 182 -15.23 9.51 -7.81
C LYS A 182 -15.30 8.01 -7.64
N ILE A 183 -16.27 7.52 -6.88
CA ILE A 183 -16.36 6.12 -6.47
C ILE A 183 -16.43 5.16 -7.66
N GLU A 184 -17.03 5.59 -8.78
CA GLU A 184 -17.12 4.80 -10.01
C GLU A 184 -15.75 4.49 -10.62
N THR A 185 -14.73 5.24 -10.23
CA THR A 185 -13.35 5.07 -10.69
C THR A 185 -12.43 4.46 -9.64
N VAL A 186 -12.94 4.14 -8.45
CA VAL A 186 -12.18 3.52 -7.36
C VAL A 186 -12.45 2.01 -7.36
N PRO A 187 -11.49 1.18 -7.78
CA PRO A 187 -11.65 -0.26 -7.65
C PRO A 187 -11.56 -0.68 -6.18
N PHE A 188 -12.47 -1.57 -5.78
CA PHE A 188 -12.44 -2.25 -4.49
C PHE A 188 -12.07 -3.71 -4.73
N ILE A 189 -11.00 -4.17 -4.10
CA ILE A 189 -10.43 -5.49 -4.35
C ILE A 189 -10.32 -6.25 -3.03
N PRO A 190 -11.04 -7.38 -2.86
CA PRO A 190 -10.84 -8.24 -1.72
C PRO A 190 -9.55 -9.05 -1.92
N ILE A 191 -8.60 -8.92 -1.01
CA ILE A 191 -7.30 -9.60 -1.11
C ILE A 191 -6.95 -10.34 0.18
N SER A 192 -6.05 -11.31 0.07
CA SER A 192 -5.22 -11.77 1.18
C SER A 192 -3.76 -11.44 0.86
N GLY A 193 -3.23 -10.42 1.52
CA GLY A 193 -1.82 -10.05 1.35
C GLY A 193 -0.84 -11.10 1.86
N TRP A 194 -1.31 -11.99 2.74
CA TRP A 194 -0.53 -13.11 3.26
C TRP A 194 -0.50 -14.30 2.29
N VAL A 195 -1.66 -14.76 1.87
CA VAL A 195 -1.82 -15.92 0.96
C VAL A 195 -1.48 -15.54 -0.49
N GLY A 196 -1.83 -14.31 -0.91
CA GLY A 196 -1.64 -13.80 -2.26
C GLY A 196 -2.91 -13.81 -3.11
N ASP A 197 -4.08 -14.01 -2.48
CA ASP A 197 -5.38 -14.04 -3.18
C ASP A 197 -5.71 -12.69 -3.82
N ASN A 198 -6.17 -12.71 -5.07
CA ASN A 198 -6.52 -11.55 -5.90
C ASN A 198 -5.40 -10.50 -6.02
N MET A 199 -4.15 -10.89 -5.91
CA MET A 199 -3.02 -9.99 -6.11
C MET A 199 -2.52 -9.98 -7.57
N LEU A 200 -2.15 -11.14 -8.12
CA LEU A 200 -1.68 -11.30 -9.51
C LEU A 200 -2.67 -12.03 -10.40
N GLU A 201 -3.55 -12.81 -9.82
CA GLU A 201 -4.55 -13.63 -10.48
C GLU A 201 -5.81 -13.72 -9.61
N HIS A 202 -6.91 -14.20 -10.18
CA HIS A 202 -8.14 -14.39 -9.41
C HIS A 202 -7.99 -15.51 -8.39
N SER A 203 -8.50 -15.25 -7.18
CA SER A 203 -8.53 -16.23 -6.10
C SER A 203 -9.59 -17.31 -6.32
N GLU A 204 -9.22 -18.55 -6.11
CA GLU A 204 -10.16 -19.68 -6.05
C GLU A 204 -11.03 -19.63 -4.77
N ASN A 205 -10.53 -18.99 -3.71
CA ASN A 205 -11.23 -18.84 -2.42
C ASN A 205 -12.35 -17.80 -2.47
N MET A 206 -12.31 -16.90 -3.46
CA MET A 206 -13.32 -15.85 -3.64
C MET A 206 -13.97 -15.91 -5.04
N PRO A 207 -14.65 -17.01 -5.40
CA PRO A 207 -15.24 -17.19 -6.74
C PRO A 207 -16.38 -16.20 -7.03
N TRP A 208 -16.93 -15.58 -6.00
CA TRP A 208 -17.95 -14.53 -6.09
C TRP A 208 -17.40 -13.20 -6.60
N TYR A 209 -16.08 -12.94 -6.42
CA TYR A 209 -15.47 -11.71 -6.90
C TYR A 209 -15.10 -11.83 -8.39
N LYS A 210 -15.65 -10.94 -9.22
CA LYS A 210 -15.43 -10.91 -10.67
C LYS A 210 -14.79 -9.61 -11.15
N GLY A 211 -14.35 -8.75 -10.22
CA GLY A 211 -13.65 -7.51 -10.53
C GLY A 211 -12.19 -7.76 -10.89
N GLN A 212 -11.42 -6.70 -11.05
CA GLN A 212 -9.98 -6.75 -11.34
C GLN A 212 -9.20 -7.24 -10.12
N PHE A 213 -8.16 -8.06 -10.32
CA PHE A 213 -7.17 -8.31 -9.28
C PHE A 213 -6.19 -7.12 -9.17
N LEU A 214 -5.38 -7.09 -8.12
CA LEU A 214 -4.57 -5.91 -7.77
C LEU A 214 -3.63 -5.47 -8.88
N LEU A 215 -2.86 -6.37 -9.49
CA LEU A 215 -1.91 -6.03 -10.55
C LEU A 215 -2.63 -5.50 -11.79
N GLU A 216 -3.79 -6.06 -12.15
CA GLU A 216 -4.62 -5.58 -13.24
C GLU A 216 -5.14 -4.16 -12.99
N ALA A 217 -5.61 -3.88 -11.77
CA ALA A 217 -6.03 -2.55 -11.36
C ALA A 217 -4.87 -1.53 -11.38
N LEU A 218 -3.67 -1.95 -11.00
CA LEU A 218 -2.46 -1.13 -11.11
C LEU A 218 -2.12 -0.82 -12.56
N ASP A 219 -2.23 -1.78 -13.46
CA ASP A 219 -1.98 -1.59 -14.90
C ASP A 219 -3.08 -0.78 -15.62
N ALA A 220 -4.24 -0.63 -14.99
CA ALA A 220 -5.34 0.22 -15.46
C ALA A 220 -5.23 1.69 -15.01
N ILE A 221 -4.26 2.02 -14.15
CA ILE A 221 -4.02 3.38 -13.69
C ILE A 221 -3.71 4.31 -14.87
N LYS A 222 -4.33 5.48 -14.85
CA LYS A 222 -4.05 6.54 -15.82
C LYS A 222 -2.80 7.30 -15.40
N PRO A 223 -1.74 7.29 -16.23
CA PRO A 223 -0.52 8.03 -15.92
C PRO A 223 -0.82 9.52 -15.69
N PRO A 224 -0.20 10.15 -14.69
CA PRO A 224 -0.40 11.57 -14.45
C PRO A 224 0.16 12.41 -15.61
N LYS A 225 -0.54 13.47 -15.97
CA LYS A 225 -0.03 14.46 -16.94
C LYS A 225 1.07 15.28 -16.27
N ARG A 226 2.31 15.04 -16.63
CA ARG A 226 3.46 15.77 -16.09
C ARG A 226 3.65 17.08 -16.87
N PRO A 227 3.68 18.25 -16.20
CA PRO A 227 3.79 19.55 -16.87
C PRO A 227 5.25 19.89 -17.22
N VAL A 228 5.87 19.10 -18.10
CA VAL A 228 7.30 19.17 -18.48
C VAL A 228 7.74 20.53 -19.09
N LEU A 229 6.80 21.33 -19.59
CA LEU A 229 7.09 22.66 -20.15
C LEU A 229 6.99 23.81 -19.12
N LYS A 230 6.62 23.51 -17.87
CA LYS A 230 6.58 24.51 -16.80
C LYS A 230 7.95 24.64 -16.13
N PRO A 231 8.25 25.78 -15.47
CA PRO A 231 9.48 25.93 -14.69
C PRO A 231 9.66 24.81 -13.67
N LEU A 232 10.90 24.37 -13.49
CA LEU A 232 11.25 23.39 -12.46
C LEU A 232 10.83 23.90 -11.08
N ARG A 233 10.17 23.04 -10.32
CA ARG A 233 9.82 23.26 -8.91
C ARG A 233 10.31 22.07 -8.10
N LEU A 234 11.23 22.30 -7.20
CA LEU A 234 11.79 21.30 -6.31
C LEU A 234 11.39 21.65 -4.87
N PRO A 235 10.40 20.97 -4.26
CA PRO A 235 10.07 21.20 -2.86
C PRO A 235 11.18 20.63 -1.99
N LEU A 236 11.73 21.46 -1.09
CA LEU A 236 12.67 21.04 -0.08
C LEU A 236 11.88 20.53 1.13
N GLN A 237 12.01 19.25 1.45
CA GLN A 237 11.23 18.63 2.53
C GLN A 237 12.01 18.57 3.85
N ASP A 238 13.33 18.33 3.78
CA ASP A 238 14.18 18.25 4.96
C ASP A 238 15.62 18.64 4.65
N VAL A 239 16.39 18.96 5.70
CA VAL A 239 17.80 19.33 5.63
C VAL A 239 18.57 18.62 6.73
N TYR A 240 19.56 17.81 6.33
CA TYR A 240 20.38 17.05 7.25
C TYR A 240 21.81 17.59 7.26
N LYS A 241 22.36 17.75 8.45
CA LYS A 241 23.78 18.03 8.63
C LYS A 241 24.50 16.73 8.99
N ILE A 242 25.35 16.26 8.09
CA ILE A 242 26.14 15.03 8.29
C ILE A 242 27.57 15.43 8.61
N SER A 243 28.03 15.08 9.82
CA SER A 243 29.38 15.38 10.28
C SER A 243 30.42 14.80 9.32
N GLY A 244 31.35 15.65 8.84
CA GLY A 244 32.39 15.27 7.88
C GLY A 244 31.98 15.28 6.39
N ILE A 245 30.70 15.46 6.06
CA ILE A 245 30.22 15.53 4.67
C ILE A 245 29.69 16.92 4.33
N GLY A 246 29.02 17.60 5.27
CA GLY A 246 28.39 18.89 5.09
C GLY A 246 26.89 18.89 5.37
N THR A 247 26.19 19.84 4.76
CA THR A 247 24.72 20.03 4.90
C THR A 247 24.06 19.75 3.59
#